data_7add8a34eea2e75b6877d08d4b1b34d3
#
_entry.id   7add8a34eea2e75b6877d08d4b1b34d3
#
_cell.length_a   1.000
_cell.length_b   1.000
_cell.length_c   1.000
_cell.angle_alpha   90.00
_cell.angle_beta   90.00
_cell.angle_gamma   90.00
#
_symmetry.space_group_name_H-M   'P 1'
#
loop_
_entity.id
_entity.type
_entity.pdbx_description
1 polymer ?
#
loop_
_entity_poly.entity_id
_entity_poly.type
_entity_poly.pdbx_seq_one_letter_code
_entity_poly.pdbx_strand_id
1 'polypeptide(L)'
;MESIIKEMLIIEINNILKEFSLSINKYLNNTVLNFAYTDLKSFAERDPSSNHDMLYILKSYRSYHAVLIYRIAHSLFLNGNKLYARKLSEYGKIYTGIEIHPNANIGKYFVLDHGVGTVIGETTIIGNYCYILQSIILGSSHIANNKNGQRHPIIGNNVEIGGFVRIYGSVKIGDNVKISPGAIIKNDIPANSKIIVASNYQITQGKNTIYYTGYVLNDNKIILFFDGKSLLDFENVSIYINNHKQTIINMQKKFIEIIYIKNINTKNIKIYSQDNLLRIDFDLRI
;
A
#
# COMPACT_ATOMS: atom_id res chain seq x y z
N MET A 1 30.79 -8.95 8.94
CA MET A 1 29.93 -8.47 7.84
C MET A 1 29.05 -7.29 8.26
N GLU A 2 28.28 -7.36 9.35
CA GLU A 2 27.43 -6.26 9.84
C GLU A 2 28.20 -4.95 10.08
N SER A 3 29.38 -5.00 10.70
CA SER A 3 30.23 -3.82 10.94
C SER A 3 30.62 -3.11 9.64
N ILE A 4 31.02 -3.87 8.63
CA ILE A 4 31.41 -3.34 7.30
C ILE A 4 30.22 -2.65 6.63
N ILE A 5 29.03 -3.27 6.67
CA ILE A 5 27.82 -2.68 6.09
C ILE A 5 27.46 -1.36 6.79
N LYS A 6 27.55 -1.32 8.13
CA LYS A 6 27.31 -0.10 8.90
C LYS A 6 28.31 1.01 8.57
N GLU A 7 29.58 0.69 8.38
CA GLU A 7 30.59 1.64 7.93
C GLU A 7 30.26 2.20 6.53
N MET A 8 29.88 1.35 5.61
CA MET A 8 29.46 1.79 4.26
C MET A 8 28.21 2.66 4.31
N LEU A 9 27.24 2.33 5.15
CA LEU A 9 26.06 3.17 5.39
C LEU A 9 26.45 4.56 5.93
N ILE A 10 27.38 4.63 6.86
CA ILE A 10 27.89 5.90 7.40
C ILE A 10 28.53 6.73 6.29
N ILE A 11 29.31 6.11 5.41
CA ILE A 11 29.91 6.79 4.25
C ILE A 11 28.82 7.35 3.33
N GLU A 12 27.82 6.56 2.99
CA GLU A 12 26.74 6.98 2.10
C GLU A 12 25.89 8.11 2.71
N ILE A 13 25.54 8.01 4.00
CA ILE A 13 24.86 9.05 4.74
C ILE A 13 25.68 10.35 4.75
N ASN A 14 27.01 10.25 4.94
CA ASN A 14 27.88 11.41 4.87
C ASN A 14 27.89 12.07 3.49
N ASN A 15 27.91 11.29 2.43
CA ASN A 15 27.85 11.80 1.06
C ASN A 15 26.57 12.59 0.84
N ILE A 16 25.42 12.05 1.26
CA ILE A 16 24.13 12.74 1.18
C ILE A 16 24.15 14.04 2.00
N LEU A 17 24.64 14.02 3.23
CA LEU A 17 24.65 15.20 4.10
C LEU A 17 25.60 16.30 3.63
N LYS A 18 26.72 15.95 3.00
CA LYS A 18 27.67 16.93 2.41
C LYS A 18 27.02 17.80 1.34
N GLU A 19 26.13 17.25 0.53
CA GLU A 19 25.36 17.99 -0.50
C GLU A 19 24.56 19.16 0.12
N PHE A 20 24.20 19.05 1.40
CA PHE A 20 23.44 20.05 2.16
C PHE A 20 24.30 20.86 3.13
N SER A 21 25.63 20.74 3.10
CA SER A 21 26.54 21.36 4.08
C SER A 21 26.16 21.02 5.54
N LEU A 22 25.66 19.81 5.77
CA LEU A 22 25.26 19.31 7.07
C LEU A 22 26.35 18.40 7.64
N SER A 23 26.58 18.49 8.97
CA SER A 23 27.52 17.63 9.67
C SER A 23 26.85 16.36 10.18
N ILE A 24 27.48 15.21 9.92
CA ILE A 24 26.99 13.89 10.37
C ILE A 24 26.82 13.82 11.90
N ASN A 25 27.79 14.33 12.66
CA ASN A 25 27.85 14.18 14.13
C ASN A 25 26.63 14.78 14.85
N LYS A 26 25.91 15.69 14.21
CA LYS A 26 24.73 16.32 14.79
C LYS A 26 23.42 15.58 14.49
N TYR A 27 23.36 14.82 13.39
CA TYR A 27 22.08 14.30 12.86
C TYR A 27 22.06 12.80 12.65
N LEU A 28 23.23 12.15 12.58
CA LEU A 28 23.35 10.70 12.58
C LEU A 28 23.38 10.19 14.02
N ASN A 29 22.28 9.67 14.48
CA ASN A 29 22.21 8.92 15.72
C ASN A 29 22.14 7.40 15.43
N ASN A 30 22.38 6.58 16.46
CA ASN A 30 22.27 5.13 16.34
C ASN A 30 20.91 4.66 15.83
N THR A 31 19.86 5.45 16.02
CA THR A 31 18.52 5.14 15.56
C THR A 31 18.43 5.17 14.04
N VAL A 32 18.93 6.24 13.37
CA VAL A 32 18.95 6.34 11.91
C VAL A 32 19.74 5.18 11.30
N LEU A 33 20.95 4.92 11.84
CA LEU A 33 21.78 3.84 11.35
C LEU A 33 21.13 2.46 11.51
N ASN A 34 20.46 2.22 12.64
CA ASN A 34 19.76 0.96 12.88
C ASN A 34 18.55 0.79 11.94
N PHE A 35 17.77 1.85 11.70
CA PHE A 35 16.68 1.78 10.72
C PHE A 35 17.21 1.52 9.30
N ALA A 36 18.22 2.28 8.86
CA ALA A 36 18.83 2.09 7.55
C ALA A 36 19.37 0.67 7.37
N TYR A 37 20.06 0.13 8.37
CA TYR A 37 20.59 -1.23 8.34
C TYR A 37 19.49 -2.29 8.28
N THR A 38 18.43 -2.17 9.11
CA THR A 38 17.33 -3.13 9.13
C THR A 38 16.52 -3.11 7.84
N ASP A 39 16.33 -1.94 7.25
CA ASP A 39 15.63 -1.79 5.95
C ASP A 39 16.47 -2.42 4.83
N LEU A 40 17.78 -2.15 4.80
CA LEU A 40 18.71 -2.75 3.82
C LEU A 40 18.75 -4.27 3.93
N LYS A 41 18.80 -4.80 5.14
CA LYS A 41 18.76 -6.23 5.41
C LYS A 41 17.47 -6.85 4.91
N SER A 42 16.32 -6.25 5.25
CA SER A 42 15.00 -6.72 4.81
C SER A 42 14.87 -6.69 3.29
N PHE A 43 15.45 -5.68 2.64
CA PHE A 43 15.46 -5.58 1.19
C PHE A 43 16.26 -6.75 0.58
N ALA A 44 17.48 -7.00 1.06
CA ALA A 44 18.32 -8.09 0.58
C ALA A 44 17.70 -9.49 0.81
N GLU A 45 16.96 -9.67 1.90
CA GLU A 45 16.28 -10.93 2.21
C GLU A 45 15.05 -11.19 1.34
N ARG A 46 14.37 -10.13 0.87
CA ARG A 46 13.04 -10.23 0.22
C ARG A 46 13.07 -9.97 -1.28
N ASP A 47 14.13 -9.39 -1.83
CA ASP A 47 14.32 -9.23 -3.27
C ASP A 47 15.28 -10.29 -3.81
N PRO A 48 14.78 -11.30 -4.54
CA PRO A 48 15.61 -12.35 -5.11
C PRO A 48 16.69 -11.84 -6.08
N SER A 49 16.43 -10.70 -6.75
CA SER A 49 17.36 -10.13 -7.75
C SER A 49 18.63 -9.56 -7.13
N SER A 50 18.61 -9.27 -5.84
CA SER A 50 19.76 -8.82 -5.09
C SER A 50 20.75 -9.93 -4.74
N ASN A 51 20.39 -11.21 -4.88
CA ASN A 51 21.17 -12.36 -4.40
C ASN A 51 21.61 -12.25 -2.93
N HIS A 52 20.79 -11.63 -2.09
CA HIS A 52 21.08 -11.31 -0.68
C HIS A 52 22.29 -10.38 -0.46
N ASP A 53 22.74 -9.66 -1.49
CA ASP A 53 23.87 -8.74 -1.42
C ASP A 53 23.45 -7.34 -1.01
N MET A 54 23.63 -7.01 0.28
CA MET A 54 23.34 -5.69 0.82
C MET A 54 24.20 -4.59 0.20
N LEU A 55 25.47 -4.87 -0.17
CA LEU A 55 26.34 -3.87 -0.79
C LEU A 55 25.88 -3.54 -2.22
N TYR A 56 25.42 -4.54 -2.94
CA TYR A 56 24.84 -4.35 -4.27
C TYR A 56 23.64 -3.41 -4.20
N ILE A 57 22.71 -3.65 -3.27
CA ILE A 57 21.54 -2.77 -3.04
C ILE A 57 21.98 -1.37 -2.66
N LEU A 58 22.85 -1.24 -1.63
CA LEU A 58 23.32 0.04 -1.12
C LEU A 58 23.94 0.91 -2.22
N LYS A 59 24.67 0.31 -3.16
CA LYS A 59 25.37 1.04 -4.22
C LYS A 59 24.53 1.31 -5.47
N SER A 60 23.48 0.54 -5.73
CA SER A 60 22.79 0.56 -7.03
C SER A 60 21.28 0.85 -6.96
N TYR A 61 20.59 0.55 -5.85
CA TYR A 61 19.12 0.65 -5.79
C TYR A 61 18.67 2.06 -5.37
N ARG A 62 18.13 2.81 -6.32
CA ARG A 62 17.58 4.14 -6.06
C ARG A 62 16.39 4.11 -5.10
N SER A 63 15.62 3.04 -5.11
CA SER A 63 14.50 2.85 -4.20
C SER A 63 14.95 2.71 -2.74
N TYR A 64 16.06 1.99 -2.50
CA TYR A 64 16.66 1.96 -1.17
C TYR A 64 17.22 3.35 -0.77
N HIS A 65 17.85 4.08 -1.70
CA HIS A 65 18.32 5.44 -1.44
C HIS A 65 17.19 6.39 -1.04
N ALA A 66 15.99 6.25 -1.63
CA ALA A 66 14.83 7.04 -1.21
C ALA A 66 14.47 6.80 0.26
N VAL A 67 14.48 5.53 0.70
CA VAL A 67 14.23 5.18 2.10
C VAL A 67 15.34 5.71 3.00
N LEU A 68 16.60 5.58 2.61
CA LEU A 68 17.76 6.11 3.37
C LEU A 68 17.67 7.63 3.54
N ILE A 69 17.40 8.37 2.45
CA ILE A 69 17.20 9.83 2.46
C ILE A 69 16.04 10.19 3.39
N TYR A 70 14.93 9.46 3.30
CA TYR A 70 13.79 9.66 4.21
C TYR A 70 14.19 9.46 5.69
N ARG A 71 14.93 8.42 6.05
CA ARG A 71 15.36 8.17 7.43
C ARG A 71 16.16 9.37 7.99
N ILE A 72 17.03 9.95 7.18
CA ILE A 72 17.81 11.15 7.55
C ILE A 72 16.87 12.36 7.68
N ALA A 73 16.00 12.59 6.67
CA ALA A 73 15.07 13.71 6.66
C ALA A 73 14.07 13.65 7.83
N HIS A 74 13.59 12.46 8.17
CA HIS A 74 12.73 12.23 9.32
C HIS A 74 13.43 12.57 10.64
N SER A 75 14.67 12.16 10.81
CA SER A 75 15.49 12.51 11.99
C SER A 75 15.67 14.03 12.09
N LEU A 76 15.98 14.71 10.99
CA LEU A 76 16.08 16.18 10.95
C LEU A 76 14.75 16.84 11.36
N PHE A 77 13.64 16.32 10.86
CA PHE A 77 12.31 16.83 11.15
C PHE A 77 11.96 16.73 12.64
N LEU A 78 12.20 15.56 13.24
CA LEU A 78 11.97 15.31 14.66
C LEU A 78 12.86 16.18 15.57
N ASN A 79 14.06 16.55 15.12
CA ASN A 79 14.98 17.46 15.82
C ASN A 79 14.68 18.95 15.54
N GLY A 80 13.53 19.28 14.97
CA GLY A 80 13.08 20.67 14.73
C GLY A 80 13.65 21.32 13.46
N ASN A 81 14.51 20.66 12.70
CA ASN A 81 15.11 21.18 11.47
C ASN A 81 14.18 20.98 10.26
N LYS A 82 12.95 21.44 10.34
CA LYS A 82 11.91 21.20 9.34
C LYS A 82 12.28 21.65 7.93
N LEU A 83 12.96 22.80 7.80
CA LEU A 83 13.37 23.33 6.49
C LEU A 83 14.36 22.41 5.80
N TYR A 84 15.41 21.96 6.50
CA TYR A 84 16.40 21.05 5.93
C TYR A 84 15.82 19.67 5.67
N ALA A 85 14.95 19.18 6.56
CA ALA A 85 14.20 17.94 6.34
C ALA A 85 13.40 17.98 5.04
N ARG A 86 12.69 19.10 4.78
CA ARG A 86 11.92 19.28 3.55
C ARG A 86 12.82 19.39 2.32
N LYS A 87 13.90 20.18 2.40
CA LYS A 87 14.87 20.27 1.29
C LYS A 87 15.46 18.90 0.92
N LEU A 88 15.81 18.10 1.93
CA LEU A 88 16.34 16.75 1.71
C LEU A 88 15.29 15.81 1.11
N SER A 89 14.04 15.91 1.52
CA SER A 89 12.91 15.17 0.94
C SER A 89 12.70 15.54 -0.55
N GLU A 90 12.77 16.83 -0.91
CA GLU A 90 12.68 17.28 -2.31
C GLU A 90 13.87 16.79 -3.14
N TYR A 91 15.09 16.83 -2.58
CA TYR A 91 16.25 16.22 -3.22
C TYR A 91 16.03 14.72 -3.50
N GLY A 92 15.56 13.97 -2.49
CA GLY A 92 15.25 12.56 -2.65
C GLY A 92 14.23 12.30 -3.76
N LYS A 93 13.19 13.13 -3.84
CA LYS A 93 12.18 13.08 -4.90
C LYS A 93 12.79 13.27 -6.29
N ILE A 94 13.65 14.27 -6.48
CA ILE A 94 14.30 14.53 -7.76
C ILE A 94 15.27 13.40 -8.12
N TYR A 95 16.06 12.94 -7.13
CA TYR A 95 17.09 11.94 -7.32
C TYR A 95 16.56 10.53 -7.60
N THR A 96 15.40 10.18 -7.02
CA THR A 96 14.87 8.80 -7.04
C THR A 96 13.53 8.66 -7.75
N GLY A 97 12.82 9.77 -8.01
CA GLY A 97 11.44 9.74 -8.50
C GLY A 97 10.41 9.33 -7.44
N ILE A 98 10.79 9.35 -6.15
CA ILE A 98 9.98 8.89 -5.02
C ILE A 98 9.82 10.02 -4.01
N GLU A 99 8.58 10.32 -3.65
CA GLU A 99 8.26 11.33 -2.64
C GLU A 99 7.88 10.69 -1.31
N ILE A 100 8.68 10.94 -0.25
CA ILE A 100 8.33 10.55 1.11
C ILE A 100 8.40 11.81 1.97
N HIS A 101 7.25 12.19 2.57
CA HIS A 101 7.23 13.36 3.44
C HIS A 101 8.04 13.09 4.72
N PRO A 102 8.90 14.01 5.18
CA PRO A 102 9.76 13.78 6.33
C PRO A 102 9.01 13.58 7.65
N ASN A 103 7.76 14.00 7.77
CA ASN A 103 6.91 13.75 8.94
C ASN A 103 6.16 12.40 8.89
N ALA A 104 6.18 11.68 7.78
CA ALA A 104 5.63 10.32 7.76
C ALA A 104 6.33 9.44 8.80
N ASN A 105 5.61 8.53 9.43
CA ASN A 105 6.17 7.61 10.43
C ASN A 105 6.21 6.20 9.86
N ILE A 106 7.41 5.70 9.54
CA ILE A 106 7.60 4.38 8.91
C ILE A 106 8.41 3.48 9.85
N GLY A 107 7.87 2.31 10.17
CA GLY A 107 8.49 1.29 11.01
C GLY A 107 9.78 0.71 10.44
N LYS A 108 10.34 -0.31 11.10
CA LYS A 108 11.57 -1.02 10.73
C LYS A 108 11.30 -2.08 9.65
N TYR A 109 12.37 -2.53 8.98
CA TYR A 109 12.32 -3.58 7.96
C TYR A 109 11.41 -3.21 6.79
N PHE A 110 11.38 -1.93 6.46
CA PHE A 110 10.57 -1.38 5.39
C PHE A 110 11.26 -1.58 4.04
N VAL A 111 10.56 -2.14 3.08
CA VAL A 111 11.04 -2.29 1.70
C VAL A 111 10.15 -1.50 0.76
N LEU A 112 10.79 -0.62 0.00
CA LEU A 112 10.19 0.08 -1.14
C LEU A 112 10.90 -0.42 -2.40
N ASP A 113 10.30 -1.40 -3.06
CA ASP A 113 10.89 -2.01 -4.24
C ASP A 113 10.42 -1.31 -5.52
N HIS A 114 11.33 -1.12 -6.49
CA HIS A 114 11.18 -0.25 -7.67
C HIS A 114 10.90 1.22 -7.32
N GLY A 115 9.84 1.51 -6.68
CA GLY A 115 9.45 2.73 -5.96
C GLY A 115 9.06 3.94 -6.79
N VAL A 116 9.51 4.09 -8.05
CA VAL A 116 9.27 5.29 -8.87
C VAL A 116 7.78 5.65 -8.92
N GLY A 117 7.47 6.96 -8.78
CA GLY A 117 6.10 7.47 -8.76
C GLY A 117 5.35 7.27 -7.44
N THR A 118 6.00 6.70 -6.42
CA THR A 118 5.40 6.56 -5.09
C THR A 118 5.36 7.89 -4.35
N VAL A 119 4.22 8.16 -3.69
CA VAL A 119 4.01 9.33 -2.83
C VAL A 119 3.52 8.86 -1.46
N ILE A 120 4.29 9.16 -0.42
CA ILE A 120 3.94 8.90 0.99
C ILE A 120 3.70 10.25 1.68
N GLY A 121 2.42 10.54 1.99
CA GLY A 121 1.99 11.83 2.54
C GLY A 121 2.38 12.05 4.00
N GLU A 122 2.28 13.30 4.44
CA GLU A 122 2.80 13.83 5.72
C GLU A 122 2.38 13.05 6.97
N THR A 123 1.12 12.68 7.09
CA THR A 123 0.58 12.02 8.29
C THR A 123 0.44 10.50 8.11
N THR A 124 1.10 9.94 7.10
CA THR A 124 1.10 8.49 6.89
C THR A 124 1.83 7.78 8.03
N ILE A 125 1.25 6.69 8.50
CA ILE A 125 1.87 5.76 9.45
C ILE A 125 1.99 4.41 8.76
N ILE A 126 3.18 3.80 8.78
CA ILE A 126 3.44 2.46 8.25
C ILE A 126 4.11 1.65 9.37
N GLY A 127 3.58 0.47 9.66
CA GLY A 127 4.12 -0.47 10.63
C GLY A 127 5.43 -1.11 10.18
N ASN A 128 5.86 -2.12 10.94
CA ASN A 128 7.09 -2.86 10.66
C ASN A 128 6.88 -3.92 9.57
N TYR A 129 7.97 -4.34 8.90
CA TYR A 129 8.00 -5.44 7.92
C TYR A 129 7.11 -5.22 6.69
N CYS A 130 6.78 -3.99 6.36
CA CYS A 130 5.97 -3.70 5.17
C CYS A 130 6.82 -3.74 3.89
N TYR A 131 6.20 -4.24 2.81
CA TYR A 131 6.79 -4.31 1.48
C TYR A 131 5.86 -3.64 0.48
N ILE A 132 6.33 -2.58 -0.17
CA ILE A 132 5.53 -1.85 -1.16
C ILE A 132 6.27 -1.70 -2.48
N LEU A 133 5.52 -1.77 -3.58
CA LEU A 133 6.05 -1.63 -4.94
C LEU A 133 5.99 -0.17 -5.42
N GLN A 134 6.14 0.02 -6.73
CA GLN A 134 6.16 1.34 -7.38
C GLN A 134 4.77 1.99 -7.51
N SER A 135 4.76 3.30 -7.71
CA SER A 135 3.57 4.10 -8.04
C SER A 135 2.43 4.00 -7.01
N ILE A 136 2.80 3.85 -5.75
CA ILE A 136 1.87 3.82 -4.63
C ILE A 136 1.55 5.24 -4.20
N ILE A 137 0.27 5.55 -3.98
CA ILE A 137 -0.16 6.83 -3.44
C ILE A 137 -0.82 6.62 -2.08
N LEU A 138 -0.15 7.05 -1.01
CA LEU A 138 -0.71 7.15 0.33
C LEU A 138 -1.11 8.62 0.56
N GLY A 139 -2.29 8.98 0.07
CA GLY A 139 -2.75 10.36 -0.07
C GLY A 139 -3.87 10.75 0.88
N SER A 140 -4.19 12.03 0.91
CA SER A 140 -5.37 12.57 1.58
C SER A 140 -6.65 12.34 0.76
N SER A 141 -7.82 12.43 1.41
CA SER A 141 -9.12 12.21 0.75
C SER A 141 -9.56 13.34 -0.18
N HIS A 142 -9.06 14.55 0.04
CA HIS A 142 -9.43 15.76 -0.73
C HIS A 142 -8.27 16.24 -1.58
N ILE A 143 -8.58 16.84 -2.73
CA ILE A 143 -7.57 17.43 -3.65
C ILE A 143 -6.95 18.67 -3.01
N ALA A 144 -7.77 19.52 -2.40
CA ALA A 144 -7.36 20.75 -1.73
C ALA A 144 -8.12 20.93 -0.42
N ASN A 145 -7.67 21.89 0.40
CA ASN A 145 -8.33 22.29 1.66
C ASN A 145 -8.50 21.13 2.67
N ASN A 146 -7.51 20.23 2.72
CA ASN A 146 -7.48 19.18 3.72
C ASN A 146 -7.37 19.76 5.12
N LYS A 147 -8.13 19.19 6.06
CA LYS A 147 -8.05 19.59 7.48
C LYS A 147 -6.69 19.19 8.07
N ASN A 148 -6.26 19.95 9.08
CA ASN A 148 -5.10 19.56 9.90
C ASN A 148 -5.39 18.26 10.65
N GLY A 149 -4.32 17.53 11.05
CA GLY A 149 -4.42 16.27 11.75
C GLY A 149 -4.22 15.05 10.81
N GLN A 150 -4.63 13.88 11.28
CA GLN A 150 -4.50 12.64 10.55
C GLN A 150 -5.38 12.66 9.30
N ARG A 151 -4.75 12.68 8.10
CA ARG A 151 -5.44 12.76 6.81
C ARG A 151 -4.90 11.77 5.75
N HIS A 152 -3.83 11.03 6.09
CA HIS A 152 -3.21 10.00 5.26
C HIS A 152 -3.40 8.63 5.89
N PRO A 153 -3.18 7.54 5.15
CA PRO A 153 -3.42 6.19 5.64
C PRO A 153 -2.57 5.78 6.85
N ILE A 154 -3.13 4.88 7.64
CA ILE A 154 -2.46 4.16 8.72
C ILE A 154 -2.35 2.70 8.30
N ILE A 155 -1.13 2.24 8.05
CA ILE A 155 -0.83 0.88 7.58
C ILE A 155 -0.27 0.09 8.75
N GLY A 156 -0.80 -1.10 9.01
CA GLY A 156 -0.34 -2.04 10.03
C GLY A 156 1.00 -2.68 9.73
N ASN A 157 1.32 -3.72 10.47
CA ASN A 157 2.56 -4.48 10.29
C ASN A 157 2.42 -5.56 9.22
N ASN A 158 3.55 -5.95 8.61
CA ASN A 158 3.62 -7.04 7.63
C ASN A 158 2.61 -6.89 6.48
N VAL A 159 2.43 -5.65 6.00
CA VAL A 159 1.52 -5.35 4.88
C VAL A 159 2.31 -5.37 3.57
N GLU A 160 1.74 -6.03 2.56
CA GLU A 160 2.29 -6.09 1.21
C GLU A 160 1.38 -5.31 0.24
N ILE A 161 1.95 -4.33 -0.49
CA ILE A 161 1.19 -3.47 -1.39
C ILE A 161 1.75 -3.58 -2.80
N GLY A 162 0.93 -4.08 -3.73
CA GLY A 162 1.26 -4.19 -5.15
C GLY A 162 1.36 -2.83 -5.85
N GLY A 163 2.01 -2.79 -7.01
CA GLY A 163 2.21 -1.56 -7.77
C GLY A 163 0.90 -0.85 -8.15
N PHE A 164 0.96 0.49 -8.28
CA PHE A 164 -0.15 1.34 -8.71
C PHE A 164 -1.35 1.37 -7.74
N VAL A 165 -1.19 0.91 -6.50
CA VAL A 165 -2.22 1.02 -5.46
C VAL A 165 -2.34 2.46 -4.97
N ARG A 166 -3.58 2.89 -4.74
CA ARG A 166 -3.89 4.20 -4.17
C ARG A 166 -4.73 4.04 -2.93
N ILE A 167 -4.29 4.60 -1.81
CA ILE A 167 -5.04 4.61 -0.55
C ILE A 167 -5.26 6.06 -0.14
N TYR A 168 -6.52 6.45 0.00
CA TYR A 168 -6.88 7.85 0.23
C TYR A 168 -7.61 8.05 1.56
N GLY A 169 -7.18 9.06 2.30
CA GLY A 169 -7.78 9.45 3.58
C GLY A 169 -7.11 8.79 4.78
N SER A 170 -7.65 9.04 5.98
CA SER A 170 -7.19 8.43 7.23
C SER A 170 -7.65 6.98 7.40
N VAL A 171 -7.60 6.22 6.33
CA VAL A 171 -8.00 4.81 6.26
C VAL A 171 -7.01 3.93 7.03
N LYS A 172 -7.52 2.93 7.74
CA LYS A 172 -6.72 1.96 8.50
C LYS A 172 -6.62 0.65 7.73
N ILE A 173 -5.42 0.22 7.45
CA ILE A 173 -5.12 -1.09 6.89
C ILE A 173 -4.54 -1.95 8.02
N GLY A 174 -5.21 -3.05 8.35
CA GLY A 174 -4.80 -3.95 9.42
C GLY A 174 -3.50 -4.70 9.14
N ASP A 175 -3.02 -5.43 10.14
CA ASP A 175 -1.80 -6.25 10.01
C ASP A 175 -2.00 -7.40 9.01
N ASN A 176 -0.90 -7.85 8.38
CA ASN A 176 -0.85 -8.98 7.46
C ASN A 176 -1.77 -8.83 6.22
N VAL A 177 -2.11 -7.62 5.84
CA VAL A 177 -2.94 -7.36 4.65
C VAL A 177 -2.08 -7.45 3.39
N LYS A 178 -2.61 -8.09 2.35
CA LYS A 178 -2.02 -8.13 1.01
C LYS A 178 -2.93 -7.43 0.03
N ILE A 179 -2.39 -6.45 -0.70
CA ILE A 179 -3.15 -5.64 -1.65
C ILE A 179 -2.59 -5.85 -3.05
N SER A 180 -3.42 -6.40 -3.95
CA SER A 180 -2.99 -6.61 -5.34
C SER A 180 -2.82 -5.29 -6.10
N PRO A 181 -2.01 -5.32 -7.18
CA PRO A 181 -1.74 -4.13 -8.00
C PRO A 181 -3.02 -3.45 -8.51
N GLY A 182 -2.97 -2.11 -8.58
CA GLY A 182 -4.04 -1.29 -9.17
C GLY A 182 -5.25 -1.03 -8.26
N ALA A 183 -5.27 -1.53 -7.02
CA ALA A 183 -6.39 -1.29 -6.11
C ALA A 183 -6.51 0.18 -5.69
N ILE A 184 -7.75 0.65 -5.53
CA ILE A 184 -8.06 1.98 -4.97
C ILE A 184 -8.85 1.78 -3.67
N ILE A 185 -8.27 2.20 -2.54
CA ILE A 185 -8.81 1.96 -1.21
C ILE A 185 -9.21 3.28 -0.57
N LYS A 186 -10.46 3.33 -0.08
CA LYS A 186 -11.05 4.50 0.60
C LYS A 186 -11.74 4.14 1.92
N ASN A 187 -11.69 2.88 2.32
CA ASN A 187 -12.30 2.36 3.54
C ASN A 187 -11.30 1.50 4.31
N ASP A 188 -11.53 1.34 5.60
CA ASP A 188 -10.70 0.51 6.46
C ASP A 188 -10.70 -0.96 6.00
N ILE A 189 -9.53 -1.60 6.12
CA ILE A 189 -9.34 -3.00 5.75
C ILE A 189 -8.95 -3.78 7.02
N PRO A 190 -9.71 -4.80 7.42
CA PRO A 190 -9.38 -5.65 8.56
C PRO A 190 -8.03 -6.36 8.39
N ALA A 191 -7.40 -6.72 9.51
CA ALA A 191 -6.19 -7.53 9.50
C ALA A 191 -6.42 -8.89 8.81
N ASN A 192 -5.33 -9.47 8.28
CA ASN A 192 -5.31 -10.77 7.58
C ASN A 192 -6.15 -10.82 6.29
N SER A 193 -6.51 -9.67 5.72
CA SER A 193 -7.30 -9.58 4.49
C SER A 193 -6.42 -9.60 3.24
N LYS A 194 -6.98 -10.12 2.16
CA LYS A 194 -6.37 -10.04 0.82
C LYS A 194 -7.30 -9.24 -0.10
N ILE A 195 -6.81 -8.12 -0.62
CA ILE A 195 -7.50 -7.32 -1.62
C ILE A 195 -7.07 -7.78 -3.00
N ILE A 196 -8.01 -8.13 -3.84
CA ILE A 196 -7.74 -8.53 -5.23
C ILE A 196 -8.64 -7.70 -6.14
N VAL A 197 -8.01 -7.10 -7.17
CA VAL A 197 -8.74 -6.41 -8.23
C VAL A 197 -8.99 -7.41 -9.34
N ALA A 198 -10.25 -7.69 -9.64
CA ALA A 198 -10.60 -8.53 -10.76
C ALA A 198 -10.45 -7.73 -12.07
N SER A 199 -9.72 -8.30 -13.01
CA SER A 199 -9.47 -7.65 -14.30
C SER A 199 -10.49 -8.00 -15.37
N ASN A 200 -11.28 -9.08 -15.21
CA ASN A 200 -12.23 -9.57 -16.18
C ASN A 200 -13.63 -9.66 -15.55
N TYR A 201 -14.47 -8.72 -15.86
CA TYR A 201 -15.89 -8.75 -15.51
C TYR A 201 -16.74 -8.39 -16.72
N GLN A 202 -17.94 -8.93 -16.77
CA GLN A 202 -18.95 -8.59 -17.77
C GLN A 202 -20.15 -7.95 -17.09
N ILE A 203 -20.54 -6.78 -17.56
CA ILE A 203 -21.71 -6.06 -17.10
C ILE A 203 -22.71 -6.02 -18.25
N THR A 204 -23.93 -6.50 -18.01
CA THR A 204 -25.04 -6.25 -18.93
C THR A 204 -25.67 -4.91 -18.56
N GLN A 205 -25.55 -3.93 -19.44
CA GLN A 205 -26.12 -2.60 -19.22
C GLN A 205 -27.64 -2.62 -19.45
N GLY A 206 -28.36 -2.07 -18.48
CA GLY A 206 -29.79 -1.73 -18.56
C GLY A 206 -30.00 -0.29 -18.10
N LYS A 207 -31.22 0.11 -17.79
CA LYS A 207 -31.52 1.44 -17.21
C LYS A 207 -30.82 1.71 -15.87
N ASN A 208 -30.37 0.64 -15.20
CA ASN A 208 -29.79 0.67 -13.87
C ASN A 208 -28.39 0.10 -13.92
N THR A 209 -27.39 0.93 -14.20
CA THR A 209 -26.00 0.48 -14.29
C THR A 209 -25.37 0.35 -12.91
N ILE A 210 -24.92 -0.86 -12.60
CA ILE A 210 -24.05 -1.19 -11.47
C ILE A 210 -22.90 -2.03 -12.00
N TYR A 211 -21.70 -1.85 -11.47
CA TYR A 211 -20.54 -2.61 -11.90
C TYR A 211 -19.67 -3.03 -10.70
N TYR A 212 -19.10 -4.20 -10.85
CA TYR A 212 -18.17 -4.77 -9.88
C TYR A 212 -16.84 -4.02 -9.89
N THR A 213 -16.30 -3.72 -8.71
CA THR A 213 -15.06 -2.95 -8.57
C THR A 213 -13.92 -3.73 -7.92
N GLY A 214 -14.22 -4.82 -7.21
CA GLY A 214 -13.21 -5.63 -6.56
C GLY A 214 -13.77 -6.48 -5.43
N TYR A 215 -12.89 -7.23 -4.75
CA TYR A 215 -13.29 -8.04 -3.60
C TYR A 215 -12.22 -8.09 -2.53
N VAL A 216 -12.63 -8.47 -1.32
CA VAL A 216 -11.77 -8.80 -0.20
C VAL A 216 -12.04 -10.24 0.22
N LEU A 217 -10.97 -11.01 0.43
CA LEU A 217 -11.04 -12.30 1.12
C LEU A 217 -10.67 -12.10 2.57
N ASN A 218 -11.55 -12.49 3.47
CA ASN A 218 -11.30 -12.48 4.90
C ASN A 218 -11.73 -13.82 5.48
N ASP A 219 -10.76 -14.63 5.94
CA ASP A 219 -10.95 -16.00 6.45
C ASP A 219 -11.78 -16.87 5.50
N ASN A 220 -13.04 -17.08 5.81
CA ASN A 220 -13.99 -17.88 5.03
C ASN A 220 -15.10 -17.04 4.38
N LYS A 221 -14.86 -15.76 4.17
CA LYS A 221 -15.81 -14.83 3.58
C LYS A 221 -15.25 -14.13 2.35
N ILE A 222 -16.11 -13.85 1.39
CA ILE A 222 -15.84 -12.94 0.28
C ILE A 222 -16.72 -11.71 0.46
N ILE A 223 -16.13 -10.53 0.37
CA ILE A 223 -16.85 -9.26 0.28
C ILE A 223 -16.64 -8.73 -1.14
N LEU A 224 -17.70 -8.67 -1.91
CA LEU A 224 -17.73 -8.14 -3.29
C LEU A 224 -18.14 -6.67 -3.25
N PHE A 225 -17.35 -5.81 -3.87
CA PHE A 225 -17.59 -4.37 -3.93
C PHE A 225 -18.11 -3.96 -5.30
N PHE A 226 -18.99 -2.96 -5.30
CA PHE A 226 -19.66 -2.45 -6.48
C PHE A 226 -19.67 -0.93 -6.50
N ASP A 227 -19.81 -0.34 -7.69
CA ASP A 227 -20.08 1.08 -7.89
C ASP A 227 -21.24 1.29 -8.87
N GLY A 228 -21.68 2.54 -9.05
CA GLY A 228 -22.88 2.86 -9.82
C GLY A 228 -24.12 2.91 -8.94
N LYS A 229 -25.24 2.34 -9.39
CA LYS A 229 -26.50 2.32 -8.65
C LYS A 229 -26.42 1.48 -7.38
N SER A 230 -27.27 1.74 -6.40
CA SER A 230 -27.33 0.96 -5.16
C SER A 230 -27.79 -0.47 -5.41
N LEU A 231 -27.11 -1.45 -4.79
CA LEU A 231 -27.55 -2.86 -4.79
C LEU A 231 -28.93 -3.03 -4.15
N LEU A 232 -29.30 -2.16 -3.21
CA LEU A 232 -30.59 -2.20 -2.51
C LEU A 232 -31.76 -1.74 -3.38
N ASP A 233 -31.47 -1.15 -4.56
CA ASP A 233 -32.50 -0.75 -5.53
C ASP A 233 -32.98 -1.92 -6.41
N PHE A 234 -32.41 -3.13 -6.23
CA PHE A 234 -32.75 -4.33 -6.98
C PHE A 234 -33.50 -5.34 -6.10
N GLU A 235 -34.57 -5.93 -6.64
CA GLU A 235 -35.34 -6.92 -5.91
C GLU A 235 -34.70 -8.30 -5.94
N ASN A 236 -34.71 -8.98 -4.81
CA ASN A 236 -34.30 -10.38 -4.66
C ASN A 236 -32.97 -10.74 -5.34
N VAL A 237 -31.89 -10.03 -4.97
CA VAL A 237 -30.55 -10.29 -5.49
C VAL A 237 -30.10 -11.70 -5.09
N SER A 238 -29.64 -12.47 -6.08
CA SER A 238 -29.09 -13.82 -5.90
C SER A 238 -27.66 -13.90 -6.42
N ILE A 239 -26.80 -14.61 -5.71
CA ILE A 239 -25.41 -14.86 -6.09
C ILE A 239 -25.18 -16.34 -6.31
N TYR A 240 -24.42 -16.66 -7.35
CA TYR A 240 -23.99 -18.01 -7.68
C TYR A 240 -22.45 -18.03 -7.81
N ILE A 241 -21.82 -19.05 -7.25
CA ILE A 241 -20.41 -19.36 -7.47
C ILE A 241 -20.35 -20.72 -8.17
N ASN A 242 -19.74 -20.77 -9.37
CA ASN A 242 -19.69 -21.96 -10.18
C ASN A 242 -21.06 -22.63 -10.36
N ASN A 243 -22.09 -21.81 -10.61
CA ASN A 243 -23.51 -22.19 -10.75
C ASN A 243 -24.21 -22.70 -9.46
N HIS A 244 -23.55 -22.66 -8.30
CA HIS A 244 -24.16 -22.99 -7.01
C HIS A 244 -24.59 -21.70 -6.30
N LYS A 245 -25.88 -21.63 -5.93
CA LYS A 245 -26.45 -20.48 -5.21
C LYS A 245 -25.77 -20.31 -3.84
N GLN A 246 -25.39 -19.08 -3.50
CA GLN A 246 -24.75 -18.74 -2.24
C GLN A 246 -25.71 -18.01 -1.31
N THR A 247 -25.47 -18.16 0.02
CA THR A 247 -26.18 -17.39 1.02
C THR A 247 -25.51 -16.02 1.18
N ILE A 248 -26.27 -14.95 0.98
CA ILE A 248 -25.85 -13.59 1.27
C ILE A 248 -25.93 -13.40 2.79
N ILE A 249 -24.78 -13.08 3.42
CA ILE A 249 -24.70 -12.79 4.85
C ILE A 249 -25.11 -11.35 5.10
N ASN A 250 -24.60 -10.44 4.27
CA ASN A 250 -24.84 -9.02 4.39
C ASN A 250 -24.85 -8.36 3.00
N MET A 251 -25.77 -7.46 2.77
CA MET A 251 -25.86 -6.68 1.54
C MET A 251 -26.08 -5.22 1.89
N GLN A 252 -25.25 -4.36 1.35
CA GLN A 252 -25.31 -2.91 1.51
C GLN A 252 -25.35 -2.23 0.14
N LYS A 253 -25.49 -0.91 0.11
CA LYS A 253 -25.56 -0.12 -1.13
C LYS A 253 -24.47 -0.44 -2.14
N LYS A 254 -23.26 -0.76 -1.67
CA LYS A 254 -22.05 -0.89 -2.48
C LYS A 254 -21.28 -2.20 -2.27
N PHE A 255 -21.75 -3.12 -1.44
CA PHE A 255 -21.11 -4.41 -1.24
C PHE A 255 -22.06 -5.54 -0.89
N ILE A 256 -21.62 -6.76 -1.19
CA ILE A 256 -22.29 -8.01 -0.80
C ILE A 256 -21.25 -8.91 -0.12
N GLU A 257 -21.60 -9.46 1.05
CA GLU A 257 -20.80 -10.39 1.82
C GLU A 257 -21.41 -11.79 1.75
N ILE A 258 -20.61 -12.79 1.38
CA ILE A 258 -21.01 -14.19 1.27
C ILE A 258 -20.01 -15.10 1.99
N ILE A 259 -20.45 -16.32 2.38
CA ILE A 259 -19.55 -17.35 2.88
C ILE A 259 -18.72 -17.91 1.72
N TYR A 260 -17.42 -18.13 2.01
CA TYR A 260 -16.48 -18.69 1.07
C TYR A 260 -16.02 -20.07 1.53
N ILE A 261 -16.17 -21.08 0.68
CA ILE A 261 -15.63 -22.43 0.95
C ILE A 261 -14.28 -22.54 0.21
N LYS A 262 -13.18 -22.64 0.99
CA LYS A 262 -11.82 -22.85 0.47
C LYS A 262 -11.80 -24.16 -0.32
N ASN A 263 -11.45 -24.15 -1.61
CA ASN A 263 -10.87 -25.29 -2.37
C ASN A 263 -10.99 -25.17 -3.90
N ILE A 264 -11.22 -23.97 -4.46
CA ILE A 264 -11.36 -23.81 -5.92
C ILE A 264 -10.51 -22.62 -6.38
N ASN A 265 -9.53 -22.85 -7.28
CA ASN A 265 -8.59 -21.83 -7.75
C ASN A 265 -9.20 -20.77 -8.71
N THR A 266 -10.31 -21.07 -9.35
CA THR A 266 -11.02 -20.15 -10.23
C THR A 266 -12.50 -20.27 -9.94
N LYS A 267 -13.17 -19.12 -9.78
CA LYS A 267 -14.62 -19.07 -9.46
C LYS A 267 -15.33 -18.15 -10.41
N ASN A 268 -16.27 -18.70 -11.14
CA ASN A 268 -17.23 -17.91 -11.88
C ASN A 268 -18.29 -17.39 -10.91
N ILE A 269 -18.45 -16.09 -10.83
CA ILE A 269 -19.44 -15.42 -9.98
C ILE A 269 -20.51 -14.81 -10.87
N LYS A 270 -21.75 -15.15 -10.58
CA LYS A 270 -22.94 -14.61 -11.26
C LYS A 270 -23.87 -13.97 -10.24
N ILE A 271 -24.33 -12.77 -10.51
CA ILE A 271 -25.24 -12.00 -9.65
C ILE A 271 -26.42 -11.55 -10.49
N TYR A 272 -27.61 -11.88 -10.04
CA TYR A 272 -28.86 -11.56 -10.72
C TYR A 272 -29.86 -10.95 -9.73
N SER A 273 -30.70 -10.04 -10.22
CA SER A 273 -31.96 -9.66 -9.58
C SER A 273 -33.14 -10.41 -10.18
N GLN A 274 -34.22 -10.52 -9.45
CA GLN A 274 -35.45 -11.22 -9.92
C GLN A 274 -36.06 -10.55 -11.15
N ASP A 275 -35.99 -9.24 -11.23
CA ASP A 275 -36.47 -8.41 -12.34
C ASP A 275 -35.55 -8.43 -13.58
N ASN A 276 -34.43 -9.17 -13.55
CA ASN A 276 -33.36 -9.21 -14.55
C ASN A 276 -32.75 -7.84 -14.90
N LEU A 277 -32.92 -6.82 -14.06
CA LEU A 277 -32.33 -5.50 -14.24
C LEU A 277 -30.88 -5.47 -13.76
N LEU A 278 -30.48 -6.39 -12.89
CA LEU A 278 -29.11 -6.64 -12.48
C LEU A 278 -28.62 -7.96 -13.06
N ARG A 279 -27.54 -7.91 -13.81
CA ARG A 279 -26.82 -9.10 -14.28
C ARG A 279 -25.34 -8.80 -14.35
N ILE A 280 -24.55 -9.48 -13.51
CA ILE A 280 -23.11 -9.37 -13.46
C ILE A 280 -22.53 -10.78 -13.52
N ASP A 281 -21.57 -11.00 -14.40
CA ASP A 281 -20.88 -12.28 -14.58
C ASP A 281 -19.38 -12.02 -14.71
N PHE A 282 -18.54 -12.64 -13.86
CA PHE A 282 -17.10 -12.46 -13.86
C PHE A 282 -16.36 -13.64 -13.20
N ASP A 283 -15.12 -13.82 -13.57
CA ASP A 283 -14.25 -14.84 -12.97
C ASP A 283 -13.35 -14.22 -11.90
N LEU A 284 -13.39 -14.79 -10.70
CA LEU A 284 -12.41 -14.54 -9.65
C LEU A 284 -11.24 -15.52 -9.77
N ARG A 285 -10.04 -15.01 -9.86
CA ARG A 285 -8.81 -15.78 -9.67
C ARG A 285 -8.34 -15.57 -8.24
N ILE A 286 -8.31 -16.64 -7.46
CA ILE A 286 -8.01 -16.62 -6.04
C ILE A 286 -6.64 -17.25 -5.81
#